data_782ab818622de15a3a72740ff3ab1b2f
#
_entry.id   782ab818622de15a3a72740ff3ab1b2f
#
_cell.length_a   1.000
_cell.length_b   1.000
_cell.length_c   1.000
_cell.angle_alpha   90.00
_cell.angle_beta   90.00
_cell.angle_gamma   90.00
#
_symmetry.space_group_name_H-M   'P 1'
#
loop_
_entity.id
_entity.type
_entity.pdbx_description
1 polymer ?
#
loop_
_entity_poly.entity_id
_entity_poly.type
_entity_poly.pdbx_seq_one_letter_code
_entity_poly.pdbx_strand_id
1 'polypeptide(L)'
;MVEIVVQRIIRAPIAEVWASWDDYANIHLFHPGVRSSYLLGEKQKTGKGALRQCDFTDGKTFLKERIIHYEDQRRITVEIYDTNAPIKNPQADFEFQELDSFKTRVVMTMQFTPKLGIIGKLLTPIMKMQFTKGLQGLLDGNASYVETKLLKKHAA
;
A
#
# COMPACT_ATOMS: atom_id res chain seq x y z
N MET A 1 -15.26 -13.18 3.18
CA MET A 1 -14.22 -12.15 3.24
C MET A 1 -12.87 -12.79 2.95
N VAL A 2 -12.09 -12.16 2.10
CA VAL A 2 -10.71 -12.60 1.78
C VAL A 2 -9.75 -11.76 2.59
N GLU A 3 -8.78 -12.41 3.22
CA GLU A 3 -7.68 -11.75 3.92
C GLU A 3 -6.35 -12.21 3.33
N ILE A 4 -5.47 -11.26 3.05
CA ILE A 4 -4.13 -11.48 2.53
C ILE A 4 -3.14 -10.75 3.42
N VAL A 5 -2.12 -11.46 3.89
CA VAL A 5 -1.03 -10.88 4.67
C VAL A 5 0.27 -11.07 3.92
N VAL A 6 0.99 -9.98 3.68
CA VAL A 6 2.34 -9.99 3.13
C VAL A 6 3.27 -9.18 4.02
N GLN A 7 4.55 -9.49 3.98
CA GLN A 7 5.54 -8.77 4.78
C GLN A 7 6.87 -8.66 4.05
N ARG A 8 7.64 -7.65 4.42
CA ARG A 8 8.99 -7.42 3.91
C ARG A 8 9.87 -6.81 4.98
N ILE A 9 11.10 -7.32 5.11
CA ILE A 9 12.16 -6.67 5.88
C ILE A 9 12.91 -5.73 4.94
N ILE A 10 12.98 -4.46 5.33
CA ILE A 10 13.62 -3.40 4.57
C ILE A 10 14.89 -2.97 5.31
N ARG A 11 16.00 -2.90 4.61
CA ARG A 11 17.30 -2.49 5.16
C ARG A 11 17.40 -0.98 5.26
N ALA A 12 16.61 -0.41 6.13
CA ALA A 12 16.54 1.02 6.37
C ALA A 12 15.98 1.31 7.76
N PRO A 13 16.35 2.46 8.36
CA PRO A 13 15.73 2.92 9.61
C PRO A 13 14.23 3.13 9.43
N ILE A 14 13.47 2.92 10.51
CA ILE A 14 12.00 3.07 10.47
C ILE A 14 11.56 4.46 10.00
N ALA A 15 12.30 5.50 10.36
CA ALA A 15 11.99 6.87 9.92
C ALA A 15 12.04 7.02 8.40
N GLU A 16 12.99 6.37 7.73
CA GLU A 16 13.13 6.42 6.26
C GLU A 16 12.04 5.60 5.56
N VAL A 17 11.73 4.42 6.10
CA VAL A 17 10.64 3.59 5.58
C VAL A 17 9.30 4.32 5.75
N TRP A 18 9.03 4.83 6.94
CA TRP A 18 7.82 5.58 7.23
C TRP A 18 7.66 6.79 6.30
N ALA A 19 8.73 7.58 6.11
CA ALA A 19 8.69 8.77 5.26
C ALA A 19 8.22 8.46 3.82
N SER A 20 8.56 7.29 3.28
CA SER A 20 8.13 6.89 1.94
C SER A 20 6.62 6.62 1.86
N TRP A 21 6.03 6.09 2.91
CA TRP A 21 4.59 5.84 3.01
C TRP A 21 3.81 7.08 3.41
N ASP A 22 4.39 7.91 4.26
CA ASP A 22 3.80 9.16 4.73
C ASP A 22 3.72 10.22 3.63
N ASP A 23 4.56 10.12 2.61
CA ASP A 23 4.44 10.86 1.35
C ASP A 23 3.28 10.30 0.53
N TYR A 24 2.08 10.47 1.05
CA TYR A 24 0.87 9.75 0.65
C TYR A 24 0.50 9.96 -0.82
N ALA A 25 0.79 11.14 -1.38
CA ALA A 25 0.53 11.45 -2.78
C ALA A 25 1.37 10.60 -3.75
N ASN A 26 2.54 10.13 -3.33
CA ASN A 26 3.59 9.64 -4.23
C ASN A 26 3.84 8.14 -4.18
N ILE A 27 2.85 7.33 -3.81
CA ILE A 27 2.98 5.87 -3.81
C ILE A 27 3.37 5.31 -5.20
N HIS A 28 3.04 6.01 -6.28
CA HIS A 28 3.40 5.62 -7.64
C HIS A 28 4.92 5.53 -7.86
N LEU A 29 5.72 6.19 -7.02
CA LEU A 29 7.18 6.13 -7.11
C LEU A 29 7.75 4.75 -6.80
N PHE A 30 7.03 3.93 -6.05
CA PHE A 30 7.49 2.59 -5.70
C PHE A 30 6.46 1.48 -5.91
N HIS A 31 5.20 1.79 -6.20
CA HIS A 31 4.17 0.78 -6.46
C HIS A 31 4.19 0.38 -7.93
N PRO A 32 4.63 -0.85 -8.27
CA PRO A 32 4.79 -1.26 -9.66
C PRO A 32 3.47 -1.32 -10.46
N GLY A 33 2.34 -1.51 -9.79
CA GLY A 33 1.02 -1.57 -10.42
C GLY A 33 0.33 -0.21 -10.58
N VAL A 34 0.86 0.86 -9.99
CA VAL A 34 0.26 2.20 -10.04
C VAL A 34 1.02 3.08 -11.03
N ARG A 35 0.33 3.58 -12.04
CA ARG A 35 0.86 4.51 -13.03
C ARG A 35 0.99 5.92 -12.49
N SER A 36 -0.04 6.39 -11.80
CA SER A 36 -0.07 7.72 -11.20
C SER A 36 -0.87 7.72 -9.89
N SER A 37 -0.48 8.59 -8.97
CA SER A 37 -1.19 8.79 -7.72
C SER A 37 -1.16 10.26 -7.35
N TYR A 38 -2.25 10.74 -6.75
CA TYR A 38 -2.39 12.14 -6.38
C TYR A 38 -3.41 12.33 -5.26
N LEU A 39 -3.24 13.40 -4.49
CA LEU A 39 -4.16 13.75 -3.41
C LEU A 39 -5.50 14.23 -3.98
N LEU A 40 -6.57 13.89 -3.30
CA LEU A 40 -7.91 14.41 -3.53
C LEU A 40 -8.21 15.43 -2.43
N GLY A 41 -8.52 16.67 -2.84
CA GLY A 41 -8.72 17.76 -1.89
C GLY A 41 -7.42 18.49 -1.51
N GLU A 42 -7.55 19.75 -1.07
CA GLU A 42 -6.41 20.64 -0.87
C GLU A 42 -5.93 20.71 0.59
N LYS A 43 -6.72 20.18 1.54
CA LYS A 43 -6.54 20.51 2.96
C LYS A 43 -5.57 19.59 3.70
N GLN A 44 -5.32 18.37 3.21
CA GLN A 44 -4.58 17.39 4.00
C GLN A 44 -3.70 16.50 3.12
N LYS A 45 -2.40 16.51 3.39
CA LYS A 45 -1.41 15.75 2.61
C LYS A 45 -1.20 14.34 3.13
N THR A 46 -1.35 14.14 4.43
CA THR A 46 -1.23 12.85 5.12
C THR A 46 -2.01 12.86 6.42
N GLY A 47 -1.96 11.75 7.19
CA GLY A 47 -2.68 11.60 8.45
C GLY A 47 -4.13 11.19 8.25
N LYS A 48 -4.83 10.96 9.36
CA LYS A 48 -6.22 10.52 9.34
C LYS A 48 -7.10 11.50 8.55
N GLY A 49 -7.84 10.98 7.58
CA GLY A 49 -8.72 11.76 6.70
C GLY A 49 -8.10 12.13 5.36
N ALA A 50 -6.79 11.96 5.16
CA ALA A 50 -6.16 12.22 3.87
C ALA A 50 -6.75 11.32 2.78
N LEU A 51 -6.99 11.91 1.61
CA LEU A 51 -7.61 11.25 0.45
C LEU A 51 -6.62 11.18 -0.71
N ARG A 52 -6.59 10.01 -1.37
CA ARG A 52 -5.74 9.77 -2.53
C ARG A 52 -6.48 9.00 -3.61
N GLN A 53 -6.13 9.25 -4.86
CA GLN A 53 -6.50 8.38 -5.98
C GLN A 53 -5.24 7.73 -6.55
N CYS A 54 -5.35 6.44 -6.84
CA CYS A 54 -4.34 5.66 -7.54
C CYS A 54 -4.94 5.15 -8.85
N ASP A 55 -4.27 5.47 -9.96
CA ASP A 55 -4.61 4.98 -11.29
C ASP A 55 -3.61 3.89 -11.69
N PHE A 56 -4.13 2.72 -12.07
CA PHE A 56 -3.30 1.55 -12.32
C PHE A 56 -2.72 1.52 -13.74
N THR A 57 -1.69 0.71 -13.92
CA THR A 57 -0.97 0.55 -15.20
C THR A 57 -1.82 -0.11 -16.28
N ASP A 58 -2.93 -0.78 -15.94
CA ASP A 58 -3.86 -1.37 -16.91
C ASP A 58 -4.66 -0.31 -17.70
N GLY A 59 -4.54 0.96 -17.32
CA GLY A 59 -5.20 2.08 -17.97
C GLY A 59 -6.68 2.23 -17.66
N LYS A 60 -7.25 1.40 -16.77
CA LYS A 60 -8.68 1.42 -16.46
C LYS A 60 -9.02 1.29 -14.97
N THR A 61 -8.24 0.57 -14.19
CA THR A 61 -8.52 0.37 -12.75
C THR A 61 -8.06 1.58 -11.94
N PHE A 62 -8.89 2.01 -11.01
CA PHE A 62 -8.56 3.05 -10.05
C PHE A 62 -8.98 2.66 -8.63
N LEU A 63 -8.33 3.26 -7.66
CA LEU A 63 -8.71 3.21 -6.25
C LEU A 63 -8.77 4.64 -5.71
N LYS A 64 -9.85 4.97 -4.98
CA LYS A 64 -9.89 6.16 -4.12
C LYS A 64 -9.80 5.71 -2.67
N GLU A 65 -8.85 6.24 -1.97
CA GLU A 65 -8.43 5.77 -0.66
C GLU A 65 -8.52 6.89 0.37
N ARG A 66 -8.83 6.50 1.61
CA ARG A 66 -8.84 7.39 2.77
C ARG A 66 -8.08 6.75 3.92
N ILE A 67 -7.21 7.50 4.56
CA ILE A 67 -6.57 7.08 5.81
C ILE A 67 -7.61 7.16 6.93
N ILE A 68 -7.93 6.02 7.55
CA ILE A 68 -8.89 5.93 8.66
C ILE A 68 -8.21 5.75 10.02
N HIS A 69 -6.97 5.27 10.04
CA HIS A 69 -6.15 5.17 11.23
C HIS A 69 -4.72 5.58 10.90
N TYR A 70 -4.09 6.32 11.81
CA TYR A 70 -2.74 6.86 11.60
C TYR A 70 -2.01 6.97 12.93
N GLU A 71 -0.93 6.23 13.10
CA GLU A 71 0.00 6.31 14.22
C GLU A 71 1.41 6.46 13.66
N ASP A 72 2.06 7.58 13.97
CA ASP A 72 3.40 7.90 13.46
C ASP A 72 4.39 6.77 13.68
N GLN A 73 5.03 6.34 12.60
CA GLN A 73 6.02 5.26 12.56
C GLN A 73 5.54 3.90 13.09
N ARG A 74 4.21 3.70 13.19
CA ARG A 74 3.64 2.45 13.70
C ARG A 74 2.59 1.85 12.79
N ARG A 75 1.59 2.63 12.36
CA ARG A 75 0.45 2.06 11.64
C ARG A 75 -0.27 3.07 10.77
N ILE A 76 -0.60 2.64 9.57
CA ILE A 76 -1.54 3.33 8.68
C ILE A 76 -2.61 2.32 8.27
N THR A 77 -3.88 2.68 8.45
CA THR A 77 -4.99 1.89 7.90
C THR A 77 -5.72 2.73 6.86
N VAL A 78 -5.94 2.14 5.71
CA VAL A 78 -6.56 2.79 4.55
C VAL A 78 -7.82 2.05 4.16
N GLU A 79 -8.94 2.76 4.05
CA GLU A 79 -10.12 2.23 3.38
C GLU A 79 -10.14 2.67 1.92
N ILE A 80 -10.56 1.78 1.04
CA ILE A 80 -10.81 2.09 -0.36
C ILE A 80 -12.31 2.33 -0.49
N TYR A 81 -12.70 3.60 -0.56
CA TYR A 81 -14.11 3.99 -0.51
C TYR A 81 -14.76 4.06 -1.89
N ASP A 82 -13.97 4.06 -2.97
CA ASP A 82 -14.46 4.04 -4.35
C ASP A 82 -13.45 3.32 -5.26
N THR A 83 -13.95 2.39 -6.07
CA THR A 83 -13.14 1.63 -7.02
C THR A 83 -14.03 0.95 -8.06
N ASN A 84 -13.50 0.78 -9.26
CA ASN A 84 -14.12 -0.06 -10.30
C ASN A 84 -13.62 -1.51 -10.29
N ALA A 85 -12.75 -1.87 -9.35
CA ALA A 85 -12.35 -3.26 -9.15
C ALA A 85 -13.51 -4.09 -8.59
N PRO A 86 -13.58 -5.42 -8.90
CA PRO A 86 -14.68 -6.27 -8.48
C PRO A 86 -14.58 -6.71 -7.01
N ILE A 87 -14.41 -5.77 -6.10
CA ILE A 87 -14.25 -5.99 -4.66
C ILE A 87 -15.17 -5.05 -3.86
N LYS A 88 -15.61 -5.51 -2.67
CA LYS A 88 -16.43 -4.75 -1.72
C LYS A 88 -15.66 -4.53 -0.43
N ASN A 89 -15.84 -3.36 0.16
CA ASN A 89 -15.29 -2.98 1.45
C ASN A 89 -13.79 -3.30 1.60
N PRO A 90 -12.95 -2.94 0.61
CA PRO A 90 -11.53 -3.23 0.70
C PRO A 90 -10.86 -2.29 1.70
N GLN A 91 -10.00 -2.86 2.53
CA GLN A 91 -9.23 -2.15 3.53
C GLN A 91 -7.82 -2.71 3.58
N ALA A 92 -6.84 -1.83 3.66
CA ALA A 92 -5.43 -2.19 3.79
C ALA A 92 -4.88 -1.63 5.10
N ASP A 93 -4.18 -2.46 5.83
CA ASP A 93 -3.51 -2.12 7.07
C ASP A 93 -2.01 -2.31 6.92
N PHE A 94 -1.23 -1.32 7.30
CA PHE A 94 0.23 -1.33 7.25
C PHE A 94 0.78 -1.14 8.65
N GLU A 95 1.51 -2.13 9.13
CA GLU A 95 2.22 -2.06 10.41
C GLU A 95 3.72 -1.96 10.17
N PHE A 96 4.36 -1.07 10.91
CA PHE A 96 5.80 -0.79 10.83
C PHE A 96 6.45 -1.20 12.15
N GLN A 97 7.43 -2.10 12.07
CA GLN A 97 8.12 -2.65 13.23
C GLN A 97 9.63 -2.38 13.11
N GLU A 98 10.16 -1.60 14.01
CA GLU A 98 11.61 -1.41 14.11
C GLU A 98 12.26 -2.69 14.63
N LEU A 99 13.11 -3.32 13.82
CA LEU A 99 13.86 -4.52 14.22
C LEU A 99 15.21 -4.15 14.83
N ASP A 100 15.89 -3.17 14.25
CA ASP A 100 17.08 -2.52 14.78
C ASP A 100 17.23 -1.15 14.11
N SER A 101 18.34 -0.45 14.35
CA SER A 101 18.57 0.89 13.83
C SER A 101 18.63 0.97 12.30
N PHE A 102 18.77 -0.18 11.60
CA PHE A 102 18.93 -0.25 10.15
C PHE A 102 17.98 -1.24 9.47
N LYS A 103 17.03 -1.80 10.21
CA LYS A 103 16.07 -2.76 9.66
C LYS A 103 14.67 -2.50 10.17
N THR A 104 13.72 -2.51 9.26
CA THR A 104 12.30 -2.32 9.54
C THR A 104 11.51 -3.44 8.88
N ARG A 105 10.57 -4.04 9.60
CA ARG A 105 9.58 -4.94 9.01
C ARG A 105 8.32 -4.15 8.70
N VAL A 106 7.83 -4.28 7.47
CA VAL A 106 6.51 -3.81 7.08
C VAL A 106 5.61 -5.02 6.88
N VAL A 107 4.48 -5.02 7.58
CA VAL A 107 3.44 -6.04 7.44
C VAL A 107 2.22 -5.36 6.84
N MET A 108 1.72 -5.89 5.75
CA MET A 108 0.50 -5.41 5.09
C MET A 108 -0.57 -6.48 5.14
N THR A 109 -1.74 -6.10 5.66
CA THR A 109 -2.94 -6.94 5.67
C THR A 109 -4.01 -6.29 4.79
N MET A 110 -4.45 -7.01 3.77
CA MET A 110 -5.53 -6.57 2.88
C MET A 110 -6.76 -7.42 3.11
N GLN A 111 -7.91 -6.79 3.30
CA GLN A 111 -9.20 -7.44 3.49
C GLN A 111 -10.20 -6.92 2.46
N PHE A 112 -10.95 -7.81 1.84
CA PHE A 112 -12.03 -7.45 0.91
C PHE A 112 -13.01 -8.61 0.71
N THR A 113 -14.18 -8.30 0.14
CA THR A 113 -15.16 -9.29 -0.29
C THR A 113 -15.29 -9.21 -1.81
N PRO A 114 -15.11 -10.34 -2.55
CA PRO A 114 -15.34 -10.36 -4.00
C PRO A 114 -16.79 -10.02 -4.37
N LYS A 115 -17.00 -9.24 -5.43
CA LYS A 115 -18.35 -8.85 -5.91
C LYS A 115 -19.04 -9.93 -6.74
N LEU A 116 -18.35 -10.96 -7.18
CA LEU A 116 -18.78 -11.85 -8.27
C LEU A 116 -19.72 -12.99 -7.85
N GLY A 117 -20.41 -12.90 -6.71
CA GLY A 117 -21.40 -13.90 -6.27
C GLY A 117 -20.86 -15.33 -6.23
N ILE A 118 -21.59 -16.30 -6.77
CA ILE A 118 -21.20 -17.73 -6.80
C ILE A 118 -19.96 -17.93 -7.68
N ILE A 119 -19.86 -17.24 -8.80
CA ILE A 119 -18.68 -17.28 -9.69
C ILE A 119 -17.47 -16.71 -8.96
N GLY A 120 -17.64 -15.69 -8.15
CA GLY A 120 -16.58 -15.13 -7.32
C GLY A 120 -15.98 -16.12 -6.32
N LYS A 121 -16.81 -17.00 -5.76
CA LYS A 121 -16.33 -18.06 -4.85
C LYS A 121 -15.40 -19.04 -5.56
N LEU A 122 -15.69 -19.39 -6.81
CA LEU A 122 -14.84 -20.28 -7.61
C LEU A 122 -13.53 -19.60 -8.04
N LEU A 123 -13.54 -18.28 -8.26
CA LEU A 123 -12.38 -17.51 -8.68
C LEU A 123 -11.55 -16.96 -7.51
N THR A 124 -12.04 -17.07 -6.26
CA THR A 124 -11.38 -16.55 -5.07
C THR A 124 -9.93 -17.03 -4.92
N PRO A 125 -9.57 -18.31 -5.13
CA PRO A 125 -8.17 -18.75 -5.03
C PRO A 125 -7.26 -18.07 -6.05
N ILE A 126 -7.75 -17.84 -7.28
CA ILE A 126 -6.98 -17.16 -8.35
C ILE A 126 -6.82 -15.68 -8.00
N MET A 127 -7.89 -15.03 -7.57
CA MET A 127 -7.87 -13.63 -7.13
C MET A 127 -6.90 -13.47 -5.96
N LYS A 128 -6.98 -14.33 -4.96
CA LYS A 128 -6.09 -14.30 -3.80
C LYS A 128 -4.63 -14.42 -4.21
N MET A 129 -4.31 -15.31 -5.13
CA MET A 129 -2.95 -15.49 -5.65
C MET A 129 -2.47 -14.22 -6.38
N GLN A 130 -3.28 -13.63 -7.27
CA GLN A 130 -2.93 -12.43 -8.01
C GLN A 130 -2.76 -11.23 -7.08
N PHE A 131 -3.68 -11.03 -6.14
CA PHE A 131 -3.57 -9.96 -5.14
C PHE A 131 -2.31 -10.14 -4.28
N THR A 132 -2.04 -11.36 -3.82
CA THR A 132 -0.84 -11.64 -3.02
C THR A 132 0.43 -11.24 -3.77
N LYS A 133 0.53 -11.58 -5.06
CA LYS A 133 1.67 -11.17 -5.90
C LYS A 133 1.77 -9.65 -6.03
N GLY A 134 0.64 -8.98 -6.26
CA GLY A 134 0.59 -7.53 -6.38
C GLY A 134 1.01 -6.81 -5.10
N LEU A 135 0.51 -7.27 -3.96
CA LEU A 135 0.83 -6.69 -2.66
C LEU A 135 2.28 -6.97 -2.26
N GLN A 136 2.79 -8.17 -2.53
CA GLN A 136 4.21 -8.48 -2.31
C GLN A 136 5.09 -7.60 -3.22
N GLY A 137 4.69 -7.41 -4.48
CA GLY A 137 5.36 -6.50 -5.42
C GLY A 137 5.39 -5.05 -4.93
N LEU A 138 4.33 -4.59 -4.27
CA LEU A 138 4.28 -3.28 -3.64
C LEU A 138 5.33 -3.16 -2.53
N LEU A 139 5.41 -4.13 -1.62
CA LEU A 139 6.40 -4.11 -0.54
C LEU A 139 7.82 -4.25 -1.08
N ASP A 140 8.04 -5.09 -2.07
CA ASP A 140 9.35 -5.25 -2.72
C ASP A 140 9.77 -3.96 -3.44
N GLY A 141 8.84 -3.29 -4.11
CA GLY A 141 9.05 -1.99 -4.74
C GLY A 141 9.42 -0.90 -3.72
N ASN A 142 8.72 -0.88 -2.60
CA ASN A 142 9.03 0.05 -1.50
C ASN A 142 10.43 -0.21 -0.92
N ALA A 143 10.77 -1.47 -0.66
CA ALA A 143 12.10 -1.84 -0.16
C ALA A 143 13.19 -1.35 -1.10
N SER A 144 13.06 -1.63 -2.40
CA SER A 144 14.00 -1.21 -3.43
C SER A 144 14.14 0.32 -3.49
N TYR A 145 13.01 1.02 -3.45
CA TYR A 145 12.97 2.49 -3.49
C TYR A 145 13.70 3.12 -2.28
N VAL A 146 13.37 2.66 -1.08
CA VAL A 146 13.96 3.21 0.16
C VAL A 146 15.44 2.87 0.27
N GLU A 147 15.82 1.62 0.02
CA GLU A 147 17.21 1.16 0.08
C GLU A 147 18.09 1.87 -0.95
N THR A 148 17.60 2.05 -2.18
CA THR A 148 18.31 2.78 -3.24
C THR A 148 18.49 4.25 -2.88
N LYS A 149 17.46 4.89 -2.33
CA LYS A 149 17.50 6.28 -1.89
C LYS A 149 18.54 6.50 -0.78
N LEU A 150 18.63 5.57 0.17
CA LEU A 150 19.65 5.61 1.22
C LEU A 150 21.06 5.45 0.67
N LEU A 151 21.29 4.53 -0.27
CA LEU A 151 22.59 4.35 -0.91
C LEU A 151 23.04 5.62 -1.63
N LYS A 152 22.15 6.29 -2.35
CA LYS A 152 22.45 7.58 -3.00
C LYS A 152 22.76 8.69 -1.99
N LYS A 153 22.04 8.73 -0.87
CA LYS A 153 22.27 9.71 0.19
C LYS A 153 23.64 9.55 0.85
N HIS A 154 24.11 8.31 1.03
CA HIS A 154 25.41 8.02 1.63
C HIS A 154 26.59 8.09 0.64
N ALA A 155 26.32 8.02 -0.66
CA ALA A 155 27.32 8.14 -1.73
C ALA A 155 27.63 9.59 -2.11
N ALA A 156 26.80 10.54 -1.68
CA ALA A 156 26.97 11.96 -2.00
C ALA A 156 27.94 12.66 -1.04
#